data_7657a945d3ded6beb2147ebf837c5573
#
_entry.id   7657a945d3ded6beb2147ebf837c5573
#
_cell.length_a   1.000
_cell.length_b   1.000
_cell.length_c   1.000
_cell.angle_alpha   90.00
_cell.angle_beta   90.00
_cell.angle_gamma   90.00
#
_symmetry.space_group_name_H-M   'P 1'
#
loop_
_entity.id
_entity.type
_entity.pdbx_description
1 polymer ?
#
loop_
_entity_poly.entity_id
_entity_poly.type
_entity_poly.pdbx_seq_one_letter_code
_entity_poly.pdbx_strand_id
1 'polypeptide(L)'
;MRRPWSDVVIDDCGEPLVSLKPRFLCLEPHPYACVGAPYGQDADPYRLRSGVLERLVAAQALLSGLRDPEAGTVQLAIFDAWRPVRVQAFMVEFSVDQEAQRCGVDRDDAAGMNDVRAAVNRFWAEPS
;
A
#
# COMPACT_ATOMS: atom_id res chain seq x y z
N MET A 1 0.48 20.01 7.98
CA MET A 1 -0.59 19.65 8.96
C MET A 1 -0.17 18.37 9.66
N ARG A 2 0.00 18.39 10.99
CA ARG A 2 0.37 17.20 11.76
C ARG A 2 -0.78 16.20 11.73
N ARG A 3 -0.52 14.95 11.36
CA ARG A 3 -1.57 13.93 11.28
C ARG A 3 -1.89 13.43 12.70
N PRO A 4 -3.16 13.13 13.03
CA PRO A 4 -3.54 12.71 14.40
C PRO A 4 -2.80 11.49 14.94
N TRP A 5 -2.31 10.64 14.05
CA TRP A 5 -1.58 9.41 14.39
C TRP A 5 -0.06 9.57 14.49
N SER A 6 0.50 10.78 14.22
CA SER A 6 1.96 10.99 14.25
C SER A 6 2.58 10.79 15.63
N ASP A 7 1.76 10.84 16.69
CA ASP A 7 2.21 10.70 18.08
C ASP A 7 1.88 9.33 18.69
N VAL A 8 1.29 8.44 17.89
CA VAL A 8 0.98 7.09 18.36
C VAL A 8 2.26 6.26 18.34
N VAL A 9 2.68 5.82 19.52
CA VAL A 9 3.79 4.88 19.64
C VAL A 9 3.35 3.53 19.07
N ILE A 10 4.13 3.04 18.10
CA ILE A 10 3.91 1.72 17.53
C ILE A 10 4.70 0.72 18.36
N ASP A 11 3.98 -0.19 19.02
CA ASP A 11 4.56 -1.34 19.72
C ASP A 11 4.29 -2.60 18.89
N ASP A 12 5.35 -3.31 18.52
CA ASP A 12 5.22 -4.51 17.69
C ASP A 12 4.61 -5.64 18.52
N CYS A 13 3.44 -6.12 18.10
CA CYS A 13 2.74 -7.23 18.74
C CYS A 13 3.46 -8.59 18.63
N GLY A 14 4.54 -8.68 17.84
CA GLY A 14 5.30 -9.92 17.64
C GLY A 14 4.58 -11.02 16.84
N GLU A 15 3.37 -10.77 16.34
CA GLU A 15 2.67 -11.76 15.50
C GLU A 15 3.45 -12.04 14.21
N PRO A 16 3.51 -13.31 13.75
CA PRO A 16 4.20 -13.67 12.53
C PRO A 16 3.47 -13.09 11.30
N LEU A 17 4.26 -12.75 10.27
CA LEU A 17 3.74 -12.50 8.94
C LEU A 17 3.43 -13.82 8.26
N VAL A 18 2.19 -13.99 7.82
CA VAL A 18 1.69 -15.19 7.16
C VAL A 18 1.19 -14.86 5.75
N SER A 19 1.30 -15.83 4.82
CA SER A 19 0.86 -15.63 3.45
C SER A 19 -0.67 -15.57 3.34
N LEU A 20 -1.15 -14.69 2.50
CA LEU A 20 -2.56 -14.60 2.10
C LEU A 20 -2.92 -15.62 1.02
N LYS A 21 -1.91 -16.14 0.30
CA LYS A 21 -2.10 -17.16 -0.72
C LYS A 21 -2.15 -18.56 -0.09
N PRO A 22 -2.93 -19.47 -0.66
CA PRO A 22 -3.88 -19.32 -1.80
C PRO A 22 -5.28 -18.87 -1.35
N ARG A 23 -5.45 -18.44 -0.09
CA ARG A 23 -6.75 -18.19 0.54
C ARG A 23 -7.49 -16.99 -0.05
N PHE A 24 -6.75 -15.99 -0.51
CA PHE A 24 -7.29 -14.78 -1.12
C PHE A 24 -6.78 -14.61 -2.55
N LEU A 25 -7.61 -13.98 -3.39
CA LEU A 25 -7.20 -13.48 -4.68
C LEU A 25 -6.19 -12.35 -4.47
N CYS A 26 -4.99 -12.50 -4.99
CA CYS A 26 -3.97 -11.46 -4.98
C CYS A 26 -3.79 -10.93 -6.41
N LEU A 27 -3.69 -9.61 -6.57
CA LEU A 27 -3.49 -9.01 -7.89
C LEU A 27 -2.07 -9.25 -8.37
N GLU A 28 -1.92 -10.02 -9.43
CA GLU A 28 -0.61 -10.34 -10.02
C GLU A 28 -0.60 -10.00 -11.51
N PRO A 29 0.51 -9.42 -12.01
CA PRO A 29 1.70 -9.03 -11.25
C PRO A 29 1.42 -7.87 -10.28
N HIS A 30 2.16 -7.81 -9.15
CA HIS A 30 1.97 -6.78 -8.13
C HIS A 30 2.23 -5.39 -8.71
N PRO A 31 1.28 -4.42 -8.59
CA PRO A 31 1.36 -3.14 -9.28
C PRO A 31 2.62 -2.33 -8.97
N TYR A 32 3.08 -2.31 -7.71
CA TYR A 32 4.30 -1.58 -7.36
C TYR A 32 5.58 -2.28 -7.86
N ALA A 33 5.57 -3.61 -7.94
CA ALA A 33 6.67 -4.35 -8.54
C ALA A 33 6.79 -4.04 -10.05
N CYS A 34 5.67 -3.83 -10.74
CA CYS A 34 5.64 -3.47 -12.16
C CYS A 34 6.32 -2.12 -12.45
N VAL A 35 6.31 -1.19 -11.50
CA VAL A 35 7.00 0.11 -11.64
C VAL A 35 8.41 0.09 -11.05
N GLY A 36 8.93 -1.08 -10.69
CA GLY A 36 10.32 -1.25 -10.23
C GLY A 36 10.51 -1.11 -8.72
N ALA A 37 9.44 -1.12 -7.92
CA ALA A 37 9.57 -1.01 -6.46
C ALA A 37 10.42 -2.18 -5.89
N PRO A 38 11.38 -1.89 -5.00
CA PRO A 38 12.40 -2.84 -4.57
C PRO A 38 11.91 -3.80 -3.48
N TYR A 39 11.00 -4.72 -3.82
CA TYR A 39 10.58 -5.74 -2.87
C TYR A 39 11.72 -6.70 -2.50
N GLY A 40 12.56 -7.07 -3.47
CA GLY A 40 13.59 -8.08 -3.26
C GLY A 40 13.02 -9.51 -3.22
N GLN A 41 13.91 -10.49 -3.02
CA GLN A 41 13.51 -11.90 -3.01
C GLN A 41 12.80 -12.31 -1.70
N ASP A 42 13.05 -11.58 -0.60
CA ASP A 42 12.56 -11.91 0.73
C ASP A 42 11.26 -11.19 1.11
N ALA A 43 10.76 -10.32 0.23
CA ALA A 43 9.62 -9.46 0.51
C ALA A 43 8.42 -9.81 -0.35
N ASP A 44 7.59 -10.73 0.15
CA ASP A 44 6.29 -11.02 -0.46
C ASP A 44 5.25 -9.97 -0.01
N PRO A 45 4.69 -9.16 -0.93
CA PRO A 45 3.72 -8.12 -0.61
C PRO A 45 2.37 -8.68 -0.10
N TYR A 46 2.14 -9.97 -0.28
CA TYR A 46 0.89 -10.63 0.11
C TYR A 46 0.99 -11.39 1.43
N ARG A 47 1.62 -10.74 2.42
CA ARG A 47 1.73 -11.26 3.79
C ARG A 47 1.11 -10.26 4.77
N LEU A 48 0.49 -10.77 5.83
CA LEU A 48 -0.06 -9.98 6.93
C LEU A 48 0.24 -10.64 8.28
N ARG A 49 0.08 -9.89 9.37
CA ARG A 49 0.06 -10.45 10.71
C ARG A 49 -1.06 -11.47 10.83
N SER A 50 -0.83 -12.56 11.54
CA SER A 50 -1.77 -13.67 11.68
C SER A 50 -3.16 -13.24 12.16
N GLY A 51 -3.23 -12.37 13.17
CA GLY A 51 -4.51 -11.85 13.67
C GLY A 51 -5.26 -10.96 12.65
N VAL A 52 -4.55 -10.30 11.74
CA VAL A 52 -5.20 -9.56 10.63
C VAL A 52 -5.76 -10.52 9.60
N LEU A 53 -5.04 -11.61 9.28
CA LEU A 53 -5.52 -12.66 8.38
C LEU A 53 -6.85 -13.26 8.90
N GLU A 54 -6.95 -13.56 10.19
CA GLU A 54 -8.17 -14.09 10.80
C GLU A 54 -9.37 -13.15 10.60
N ARG A 55 -9.15 -11.85 10.79
CA ARG A 55 -10.20 -10.83 10.57
C ARG A 55 -10.60 -10.71 9.10
N LEU A 56 -9.64 -10.82 8.17
CA LEU A 56 -9.95 -10.85 6.74
C LEU A 56 -10.77 -12.08 6.35
N VAL A 57 -10.48 -13.24 6.93
CA VAL A 57 -11.27 -14.45 6.71
C VAL A 57 -12.71 -14.25 7.18
N ALA A 58 -12.90 -13.65 8.36
CA ALA A 58 -14.23 -13.33 8.86
C ALA A 58 -14.97 -12.32 7.96
N ALA A 59 -14.27 -11.28 7.51
CA ALA A 59 -14.84 -10.30 6.58
C ALA A 59 -15.24 -10.94 5.24
N GLN A 60 -14.38 -11.82 4.68
CA GLN A 60 -14.72 -12.56 3.45
C GLN A 60 -15.97 -13.44 3.64
N ALA A 61 -16.11 -14.07 4.80
CA ALA A 61 -17.29 -14.89 5.10
C ALA A 61 -18.58 -14.05 5.11
N LEU A 62 -18.52 -12.81 5.64
CA LEU A 62 -19.64 -11.88 5.61
C LEU A 62 -19.95 -11.43 4.16
N LEU A 63 -18.94 -11.12 3.37
CA LEU A 63 -19.10 -10.72 1.97
C LEU A 63 -19.68 -11.84 1.10
N SER A 64 -19.38 -13.09 1.41
CA SER A 64 -19.93 -14.24 0.67
C SER A 64 -21.44 -14.36 0.74
N GLY A 65 -22.06 -13.73 1.74
CA GLY A 65 -23.52 -13.61 1.86
C GLY A 65 -24.13 -12.50 1.01
N LEU A 66 -23.30 -11.59 0.48
CA LEU A 66 -23.73 -10.51 -0.39
C LEU A 66 -23.67 -10.96 -1.86
N ARG A 67 -24.68 -10.53 -2.61
CA ARG A 67 -24.72 -10.72 -4.06
C ARG A 67 -24.84 -9.36 -4.73
N ASP A 68 -23.89 -9.10 -5.62
CA ASP A 68 -24.04 -8.01 -6.58
C ASP A 68 -25.01 -8.45 -7.68
N PRO A 69 -26.03 -7.65 -8.03
CA PRO A 69 -27.00 -8.00 -9.07
C PRO A 69 -26.35 -8.26 -10.44
N GLU A 70 -25.24 -7.61 -10.74
CA GLU A 70 -24.54 -7.70 -12.03
C GLU A 70 -23.34 -8.66 -11.98
N ALA A 71 -22.56 -8.64 -10.89
CA ALA A 71 -21.32 -9.40 -10.77
C ALA A 71 -21.45 -10.73 -10.01
N GLY A 72 -22.57 -11.00 -9.35
CA GLY A 72 -22.77 -12.24 -8.58
C GLY A 72 -22.12 -12.21 -7.20
N THR A 73 -21.30 -13.21 -6.88
CA THR A 73 -20.66 -13.33 -5.55
C THR A 73 -19.50 -12.34 -5.39
N VAL A 74 -19.52 -11.58 -4.30
CA VAL A 74 -18.46 -10.62 -3.95
C VAL A 74 -17.34 -11.32 -3.17
N GLN A 75 -16.10 -11.04 -3.55
CA GLN A 75 -14.91 -11.52 -2.84
C GLN A 75 -13.85 -10.43 -2.69
N LEU A 76 -13.01 -10.56 -1.67
CA LEU A 76 -11.87 -9.69 -1.47
C LEU A 76 -10.78 -10.02 -2.48
N ALA A 77 -10.28 -8.98 -3.15
CA ALA A 77 -9.07 -9.04 -3.95
C ALA A 77 -7.98 -8.17 -3.27
N ILE A 78 -6.83 -8.76 -3.02
CA ILE A 78 -5.74 -8.09 -2.30
C ILE A 78 -4.85 -7.39 -3.32
N PHE A 79 -4.77 -6.08 -3.20
CA PHE A 79 -3.90 -5.24 -4.02
C PHE A 79 -2.49 -5.18 -3.42
N ASP A 80 -2.38 -4.87 -2.13
CA ASP A 80 -1.14 -4.70 -1.39
C ASP A 80 -1.42 -4.93 0.10
N ALA A 81 -0.62 -5.75 0.76
CA ALA A 81 -0.86 -6.11 2.15
C ALA A 81 0.31 -5.74 3.06
N TRP A 82 1.55 -6.00 2.62
CA TRP A 82 2.75 -5.66 3.35
C TRP A 82 3.72 -4.87 2.49
N ARG A 83 4.16 -3.74 3.03
CA ARG A 83 5.05 -2.83 2.33
C ARG A 83 6.29 -2.54 3.16
N PRO A 84 7.48 -3.00 2.75
CA PRO A 84 8.73 -2.61 3.37
C PRO A 84 8.96 -1.10 3.28
N VAL A 85 9.66 -0.51 4.26
CA VAL A 85 9.99 0.92 4.30
C VAL A 85 10.68 1.38 3.00
N ARG A 86 11.61 0.57 2.45
CA ARG A 86 12.28 0.87 1.19
C ARG A 86 11.33 0.96 -0.01
N VAL A 87 10.28 0.15 -0.02
CA VAL A 87 9.24 0.20 -1.06
C VAL A 87 8.38 1.45 -0.88
N GLN A 88 8.03 1.80 0.35
CA GLN A 88 7.32 3.04 0.64
C GLN A 88 8.13 4.26 0.17
N ALA A 89 9.41 4.32 0.49
CA ALA A 89 10.30 5.41 0.05
C ALA A 89 10.36 5.51 -1.49
N PHE A 90 10.53 4.37 -2.16
CA PHE A 90 10.52 4.31 -3.61
C PHE A 90 9.20 4.85 -4.20
N MET A 91 8.05 4.44 -3.65
CA MET A 91 6.75 4.86 -4.17
C MET A 91 6.49 6.36 -3.96
N VAL A 92 6.99 6.94 -2.86
CA VAL A 92 6.93 8.40 -2.64
C VAL A 92 7.73 9.12 -3.73
N GLU A 93 9.00 8.76 -3.94
CA GLU A 93 9.84 9.40 -4.97
C GLU A 93 9.31 9.17 -6.39
N PHE A 94 8.84 7.97 -6.70
CA PHE A 94 8.18 7.68 -7.97
C PHE A 94 6.97 8.59 -8.21
N SER A 95 6.14 8.81 -7.18
CA SER A 95 4.97 9.67 -7.28
C SER A 95 5.36 11.15 -7.39
N VAL A 96 6.45 11.57 -6.72
CA VAL A 96 7.02 12.92 -6.86
C VAL A 96 7.48 13.17 -8.29
N ASP A 97 8.19 12.20 -8.90
CA ASP A 97 8.65 12.31 -10.29
C ASP A 97 7.48 12.41 -11.27
N GLN A 98 6.47 11.57 -11.10
CA GLN A 98 5.26 11.60 -11.92
C GLN A 98 4.52 12.94 -11.82
N GLU A 99 4.36 13.46 -10.61
CA GLU A 99 3.67 14.73 -10.37
C GLU A 99 4.47 15.93 -10.90
N ALA A 100 5.79 15.94 -10.72
CA ALA A 100 6.68 16.96 -11.28
C ALA A 100 6.57 17.00 -12.80
N GLN A 101 6.61 15.84 -13.47
CA GLN A 101 6.41 15.75 -14.93
C GLN A 101 5.04 16.25 -15.35
N ARG A 102 3.99 15.87 -14.63
CA ARG A 102 2.61 16.29 -14.92
C ARG A 102 2.43 17.81 -14.82
N CYS A 103 3.10 18.44 -13.85
CA CYS A 103 3.03 19.88 -13.61
C CYS A 103 4.06 20.67 -14.42
N GLY A 104 4.99 20.01 -15.14
CA GLY A 104 6.08 20.67 -15.86
C GLY A 104 7.07 21.38 -14.92
N VAL A 105 7.25 20.86 -13.69
CA VAL A 105 8.17 21.41 -12.69
C VAL A 105 9.53 20.77 -12.88
N ASP A 106 10.57 21.60 -12.99
CA ASP A 106 11.96 21.13 -13.03
C ASP A 106 12.43 20.71 -11.62
N ARG A 107 13.24 19.69 -11.53
CA ARG A 107 13.83 19.22 -10.26
C ARG A 107 14.71 20.27 -9.58
N ASP A 108 15.28 21.22 -10.35
CA ASP A 108 16.09 22.32 -9.84
C ASP A 108 15.24 23.49 -9.31
N ASP A 109 13.93 23.51 -9.59
CA ASP A 109 12.98 24.47 -9.02
C ASP A 109 12.57 24.04 -7.62
N ALA A 110 13.29 24.51 -6.60
CA ALA A 110 13.03 24.14 -5.21
C ALA A 110 11.62 24.53 -4.73
N ALA A 111 11.07 25.66 -5.19
CA ALA A 111 9.73 26.09 -4.80
C ALA A 111 8.65 25.19 -5.44
N GLY A 112 8.75 24.96 -6.74
CA GLY A 112 7.85 24.06 -7.45
C GLY A 112 7.91 22.63 -6.90
N MET A 113 9.10 22.12 -6.57
CA MET A 113 9.27 20.78 -5.97
C MET A 113 8.66 20.69 -4.56
N ASN A 114 8.67 21.75 -3.76
CA ASN A 114 7.97 21.76 -2.48
C ASN A 114 6.45 21.62 -2.65
N ASP A 115 5.87 22.30 -3.64
CA ASP A 115 4.45 22.17 -3.95
C ASP A 115 4.10 20.77 -4.47
N VAL A 116 4.94 20.20 -5.32
CA VAL A 116 4.83 18.81 -5.81
C VAL A 116 4.83 17.83 -4.63
N ARG A 117 5.81 17.92 -3.72
CA ARG A 117 5.87 17.05 -2.53
C ARG A 117 4.66 17.24 -1.63
N ALA A 118 4.21 18.47 -1.43
CA ALA A 118 3.00 18.75 -0.65
C ALA A 118 1.74 18.11 -1.27
N ALA A 119 1.64 18.08 -2.58
CA ALA A 119 0.55 17.42 -3.29
C ALA A 119 0.62 15.88 -3.12
N VAL A 120 1.81 15.28 -3.31
CA VAL A 120 2.04 13.83 -3.16
C VAL A 120 1.78 13.39 -1.72
N ASN A 121 2.20 14.16 -0.71
CA ASN A 121 2.02 13.84 0.70
C ASN A 121 0.55 13.85 1.18
N ARG A 122 -0.40 14.23 0.34
CA ARG A 122 -1.83 14.03 0.63
C ARG A 122 -2.23 12.55 0.51
N PHE A 123 -1.54 11.78 -0.32
CA PHE A 123 -1.85 10.39 -0.65
C PHE A 123 -0.79 9.41 -0.10
N TRP A 124 0.47 9.84 -0.07
CA TRP A 124 1.59 9.04 0.39
C TRP A 124 2.12 9.55 1.72
N ALA A 125 2.38 8.64 2.65
CA ALA A 125 3.10 8.97 3.87
C ALA A 125 4.60 8.87 3.64
N GLU A 126 5.36 9.89 4.07
CA GLU A 126 6.82 9.77 4.13
C GLU A 126 7.19 8.60 5.04
N PRO A 127 8.16 7.77 4.65
CA PRO A 127 8.65 6.70 5.51
C PRO A 127 9.36 7.30 6.73
N SER A 128 9.04 6.79 7.90
CA SER A 128 9.67 7.19 9.19
C SER A 128 10.84 6.28 9.52
#